data_723a98176112ecd9964be18bcb495c45
#
_entry.id   723a98176112ecd9964be18bcb495c45
#
_cell.length_a   1.000
_cell.length_b   1.000
_cell.length_c   1.000
_cell.angle_alpha   90.00
_cell.angle_beta   90.00
_cell.angle_gamma   90.00
#
_symmetry.space_group_name_H-M   'P 1'
#
loop_
_entity.id
_entity.type
_entity.pdbx_description
1 polymer ?
#
loop_
_entity_poly.entity_id
_entity_poly.type
_entity_poly.pdbx_seq_one_letter_code
_entity_poly.pdbx_strand_id
1 'polypeptide(L)'
;EWDWPSNAIMFLKPAQSAELDAQPMKTVSTPVAHVNVQPTIIQAVGGDSSKYGETLEQVPNDNRTRKFYCTTSDGKNDVSIVEYEIDGWATDFNNWHKTGVVWDAQE
;
A
#
# COMPACT_ATOMS: atom_id res chain seq x y z
N GLU A 1 -4.07 8.48 -17.61
CA GLU A 1 -3.03 8.25 -18.60
C GLU A 1 -1.59 8.33 -18.08
N TRP A 2 -1.40 8.65 -16.81
CA TRP A 2 -0.07 8.66 -16.17
C TRP A 2 -0.13 8.10 -14.74
N ASP A 3 -1.05 7.20 -14.52
CA ASP A 3 -1.36 6.63 -13.20
C ASP A 3 -0.38 5.52 -12.80
N TRP A 4 0.43 5.12 -13.72
CA TRP A 4 1.41 4.07 -13.58
C TRP A 4 2.48 4.27 -12.50
N PRO A 5 2.91 5.49 -12.10
CA PRO A 5 3.93 5.65 -11.05
C PRO A 5 3.48 5.19 -9.65
N SER A 6 2.20 4.94 -9.48
CA SER A 6 1.62 4.60 -8.18
C SER A 6 1.76 3.14 -7.79
N ASN A 7 2.23 2.32 -8.71
CA ASN A 7 2.36 0.88 -8.47
C ASN A 7 3.78 0.55 -7.99
N ALA A 8 3.93 0.37 -6.69
CA ALA A 8 5.22 0.13 -6.05
C ALA A 8 5.49 -1.35 -5.87
N ILE A 9 6.78 -1.69 -5.83
CA ILE A 9 7.25 -3.01 -5.45
C ILE A 9 7.90 -2.93 -4.07
N MET A 10 7.75 -3.97 -3.25
CA MET A 10 8.35 -4.03 -1.92
C MET A 10 9.13 -5.33 -1.73
N PHE A 11 10.31 -5.20 -1.12
CA PHE A 11 11.10 -6.32 -0.65
C PHE A 11 11.12 -6.30 0.87
N LEU A 12 10.70 -7.39 1.49
CA LEU A 12 10.73 -7.55 2.94
C LEU A 12 11.79 -8.59 3.29
N LYS A 13 12.78 -8.16 4.06
CA LYS A 13 13.80 -9.06 4.62
C LYS A 13 13.67 -9.06 6.14
N PRO A 14 13.30 -10.19 6.75
CA PRO A 14 13.27 -10.30 8.21
C PRO A 14 14.67 -10.15 8.83
N ALA A 15 14.71 -9.98 10.15
CA ALA A 15 15.97 -9.95 10.88
C ALA A 15 16.80 -11.19 10.59
N GLN A 16 18.11 -11.03 10.54
CA GLN A 16 19.03 -12.08 10.16
C GLN A 16 18.96 -13.27 11.13
N SER A 17 18.76 -14.45 10.56
CA SER A 17 18.87 -15.72 11.27
C SER A 17 19.33 -16.80 10.29
N ALA A 18 20.08 -17.80 10.79
CA ALA A 18 20.59 -18.88 9.95
C ALA A 18 19.46 -19.67 9.26
N GLU A 19 18.31 -19.78 9.90
CA GLU A 19 17.15 -20.48 9.37
C GLU A 19 16.49 -19.67 8.24
N LEU A 20 16.30 -18.37 8.43
CA LEU A 20 15.66 -17.48 7.44
C LEU A 20 16.59 -17.20 6.26
N ASP A 21 17.89 -17.07 6.50
CA ASP A 21 18.86 -16.82 5.43
C ASP A 21 19.01 -18.01 4.47
N ALA A 22 18.66 -19.20 4.91
CA ALA A 22 18.68 -20.42 4.08
C ALA A 22 17.44 -20.55 3.18
N GLN A 23 16.40 -19.74 3.41
CA GLN A 23 15.18 -19.79 2.61
C GLN A 23 15.29 -18.97 1.33
N PRO A 24 14.79 -19.50 0.20
CA PRO A 24 14.77 -18.73 -1.04
C PRO A 24 13.76 -17.56 -0.93
N MET A 25 14.01 -16.51 -1.73
CA MET A 25 13.06 -15.42 -1.85
C MET A 25 11.72 -15.92 -2.38
N LYS A 26 10.64 -15.53 -1.72
CA LYS A 26 9.28 -15.89 -2.11
C LYS A 26 8.54 -14.68 -2.63
N THR A 27 7.93 -14.81 -3.81
CA THR A 27 7.03 -13.79 -4.36
C THR A 27 5.63 -13.99 -3.83
N VAL A 28 5.00 -12.94 -3.35
CA VAL A 28 3.64 -12.94 -2.81
C VAL A 28 2.81 -11.91 -3.57
N SER A 29 1.57 -12.27 -3.85
CA SER A 29 0.62 -11.42 -4.58
C SER A 29 -0.53 -10.92 -3.70
N THR A 30 -0.34 -10.96 -2.39
CA THR A 30 -1.33 -10.47 -1.42
C THR A 30 -1.62 -8.98 -1.65
N PRO A 31 -2.89 -8.54 -1.61
CA PRO A 31 -3.28 -7.16 -1.86
C PRO A 31 -2.95 -6.25 -0.67
N VAL A 32 -1.68 -5.93 -0.49
CA VAL A 32 -1.19 -5.05 0.58
C VAL A 32 -1.16 -3.58 0.14
N ALA A 33 -1.05 -2.67 1.09
CA ALA A 33 -0.93 -1.25 0.86
C ALA A 33 0.06 -0.62 1.86
N HIS A 34 0.40 0.64 1.67
CA HIS A 34 1.34 1.35 2.56
C HIS A 34 0.89 1.36 4.02
N VAL A 35 -0.42 1.33 4.29
CA VAL A 35 -0.96 1.28 5.66
C VAL A 35 -0.51 0.03 6.42
N ASN A 36 -0.10 -1.03 5.73
CA ASN A 36 0.36 -2.27 6.34
C ASN A 36 1.86 -2.22 6.75
N VAL A 37 2.60 -1.20 6.31
CA VAL A 37 4.04 -1.10 6.57
C VAL A 37 4.32 -0.73 8.02
N GLN A 38 3.67 0.29 8.54
CA GLN A 38 3.86 0.75 9.92
C GLN A 38 3.61 -0.34 10.96
N PRO A 39 2.45 -1.04 10.96
CA PRO A 39 2.22 -2.12 11.91
C PRO A 39 3.23 -3.26 11.76
N THR A 40 3.69 -3.54 10.55
CA THR A 40 4.71 -4.56 10.31
C THR A 40 6.03 -4.20 10.98
N ILE A 41 6.49 -2.95 10.88
CA ILE A 41 7.71 -2.47 11.52
C ILE A 41 7.58 -2.52 13.05
N ILE A 42 6.44 -2.06 13.60
CA ILE A 42 6.18 -2.07 15.04
C ILE A 42 6.24 -3.50 15.59
N GLN A 43 5.62 -4.45 14.91
CA GLN A 43 5.65 -5.86 15.31
C GLN A 43 7.06 -6.44 15.22
N ALA A 44 7.81 -6.10 14.19
CA ALA A 44 9.18 -6.60 14.00
C ALA A 44 10.14 -6.19 15.12
N VAL A 45 9.91 -5.03 15.75
CA VAL A 45 10.71 -4.56 16.90
C VAL A 45 10.10 -4.94 18.25
N GLY A 46 9.08 -5.81 18.25
CA GLY A 46 8.46 -6.32 19.49
C GLY A 46 7.39 -5.42 20.10
N GLY A 47 6.91 -4.43 19.36
CA GLY A 47 5.83 -3.54 19.79
C GLY A 47 4.44 -4.11 19.54
N ASP A 48 3.43 -3.49 20.12
CA ASP A 48 2.02 -3.82 19.88
C ASP A 48 1.50 -3.07 18.65
N SER A 49 1.30 -3.79 17.57
CA SER A 49 0.84 -3.24 16.29
C SER A 49 -0.69 -3.15 16.19
N SER A 50 -1.44 -3.69 17.13
CA SER A 50 -2.91 -3.84 17.04
C SER A 50 -3.66 -2.53 16.82
N LYS A 51 -3.10 -1.40 17.26
CA LYS A 51 -3.69 -0.06 17.11
C LYS A 51 -3.49 0.54 15.72
N TYR A 52 -2.61 -0.04 14.91
CA TYR A 52 -2.16 0.54 13.64
C TYR A 52 -2.65 -0.24 12.43
N GLY A 53 -3.49 -1.25 12.64
CA GLY A 53 -4.05 -2.08 11.59
C GLY A 53 -3.31 -3.38 11.37
N GLU A 54 -3.58 -4.02 10.24
CA GLU A 54 -3.00 -5.30 9.87
C GLU A 54 -1.55 -5.15 9.40
N THR A 55 -0.69 -6.07 9.82
CA THR A 55 0.66 -6.19 9.26
C THR A 55 0.60 -6.79 7.85
N LEU A 56 1.70 -6.70 7.10
CA LEU A 56 1.80 -7.31 5.77
C LEU A 56 1.50 -8.82 5.78
N GLU A 57 1.83 -9.51 6.86
CA GLU A 57 1.59 -10.94 7.01
C GLU A 57 0.15 -11.28 7.40
N GLN A 58 -0.53 -10.36 8.07
CA GLN A 58 -1.92 -10.54 8.51
C GLN A 58 -2.93 -10.28 7.40
N VAL A 59 -2.55 -9.54 6.36
CA VAL A 59 -3.46 -9.27 5.24
C VAL A 59 -3.78 -10.58 4.53
N PRO A 60 -5.06 -10.98 4.45
CA PRO A 60 -5.44 -12.20 3.75
C PRO A 60 -5.24 -12.03 2.24
N ASN A 61 -4.90 -13.13 1.58
CA ASN A 61 -4.78 -13.15 0.13
C ASN A 61 -6.17 -13.31 -0.51
N ASP A 62 -6.98 -12.29 -0.36
CA ASP A 62 -8.32 -12.19 -0.91
C ASP A 62 -8.43 -10.96 -1.84
N ASN A 63 -9.57 -10.81 -2.49
CA ASN A 63 -9.80 -9.74 -3.45
C ASN A 63 -10.43 -8.52 -2.77
N ARG A 64 -9.76 -7.97 -1.75
CA ARG A 64 -10.26 -6.81 -1.01
C ARG A 64 -10.00 -5.51 -1.75
N THR A 65 -10.90 -4.56 -1.57
CA THR A 65 -10.74 -3.19 -2.03
C THR A 65 -9.72 -2.44 -1.19
N ARG A 66 -8.83 -1.72 -1.85
CA ARG A 66 -7.85 -0.83 -1.22
C ARG A 66 -8.07 0.59 -1.69
N LYS A 67 -7.69 1.55 -0.85
CA LYS A 67 -7.76 2.97 -1.20
C LYS A 67 -6.37 3.51 -1.51
N PHE A 68 -6.31 4.34 -2.53
CA PHE A 68 -5.12 5.07 -2.93
C PHE A 68 -5.45 6.55 -3.08
N TYR A 69 -4.57 7.41 -2.62
CA TYR A 69 -4.73 8.85 -2.66
C TYR A 69 -3.64 9.47 -3.51
N CYS A 70 -4.05 10.33 -4.44
CA CYS A 70 -3.15 11.02 -5.35
C CYS A 70 -3.38 12.53 -5.24
N THR A 71 -2.29 13.28 -5.08
CA THR A 71 -2.36 14.75 -5.12
C THR A 71 -2.33 15.23 -6.55
N THR A 72 -3.12 16.27 -6.84
CA THR A 72 -3.03 17.02 -8.08
C THR A 72 -2.31 18.35 -7.82
N SER A 73 -1.62 18.88 -8.81
CA SER A 73 -0.86 20.12 -8.69
C SER A 73 -1.09 21.04 -9.88
N ASP A 74 -1.06 22.34 -9.64
CA ASP A 74 -1.07 23.36 -10.69
C ASP A 74 0.32 23.69 -11.20
N GLY A 75 1.34 22.93 -10.78
CA GLY A 75 2.75 23.15 -11.10
C GLY A 75 3.49 23.98 -10.05
N LYS A 76 2.81 24.50 -9.05
CA LYS A 76 3.39 25.27 -7.93
C LYS A 76 2.97 24.74 -6.57
N ASN A 77 1.69 24.41 -6.44
CA ASN A 77 1.09 23.96 -5.18
C ASN A 77 0.22 22.74 -5.41
N ASP A 78 0.05 21.92 -4.38
CA ASP A 78 -0.97 20.87 -4.39
C ASP A 78 -2.34 21.54 -4.34
N VAL A 79 -3.24 21.13 -5.24
CA VAL A 79 -4.56 21.75 -5.38
C VAL A 79 -5.68 20.85 -4.91
N SER A 80 -5.52 19.54 -4.98
CA SER A 80 -6.52 18.62 -4.46
C SER A 80 -5.93 17.23 -4.15
N ILE A 81 -6.68 16.46 -3.37
CA ILE A 81 -6.41 15.03 -3.16
C ILE A 81 -7.56 14.24 -3.75
N VAL A 82 -7.24 13.34 -4.66
CA VAL A 82 -8.19 12.45 -5.33
C VAL A 82 -8.07 11.05 -4.74
N GLU A 83 -9.20 10.44 -4.44
CA GLU A 83 -9.28 9.06 -3.94
C GLU A 83 -9.61 8.10 -5.08
N TYR A 84 -8.90 6.97 -5.10
CA TYR A 84 -9.18 5.82 -5.94
C TYR A 84 -9.45 4.60 -5.08
N GLU A 85 -10.32 3.73 -5.55
CA GLU A 85 -10.47 2.37 -5.03
C GLU A 85 -9.88 1.38 -6.03
N ILE A 86 -9.13 0.40 -5.51
CA ILE A 86 -8.49 -0.63 -6.31
C ILE A 86 -9.09 -1.98 -5.93
N ASP A 87 -9.75 -2.63 -6.89
CA ASP A 87 -10.37 -3.94 -6.75
C ASP A 87 -9.56 -4.99 -7.49
N GLY A 88 -8.66 -5.69 -6.79
CA GLY A 88 -7.83 -6.72 -7.41
C GLY A 88 -6.38 -6.29 -7.64
N TRP A 89 -5.78 -6.69 -8.76
CA TRP A 89 -4.40 -6.37 -9.07
C TRP A 89 -4.21 -4.89 -9.40
N ALA A 90 -3.29 -4.24 -8.69
CA ALA A 90 -2.96 -2.83 -8.93
C ALA A 90 -2.26 -2.60 -10.28
N THR A 91 -1.71 -3.63 -10.88
CA THR A 91 -1.10 -3.57 -12.21
C THR A 91 -2.12 -3.53 -13.35
N ASP A 92 -3.37 -3.87 -13.07
CA ASP A 92 -4.47 -3.75 -14.03
C ASP A 92 -5.28 -2.49 -13.72
N PHE A 93 -5.13 -1.46 -14.55
CA PHE A 93 -5.79 -0.18 -14.35
C PHE A 93 -7.31 -0.23 -14.50
N ASN A 94 -7.87 -1.29 -15.09
CA ASN A 94 -9.31 -1.50 -15.07
C ASN A 94 -9.86 -1.73 -13.66
N ASN A 95 -9.01 -2.11 -12.72
CA ASN A 95 -9.37 -2.29 -11.31
C ASN A 95 -9.35 -0.98 -10.51
N TRP A 96 -8.89 0.10 -11.10
CA TRP A 96 -8.80 1.41 -10.46
C TRP A 96 -10.05 2.24 -10.74
N HIS A 97 -10.73 2.67 -9.69
CA HIS A 97 -11.96 3.43 -9.79
C HIS A 97 -11.84 4.73 -9.01
N LYS A 98 -11.91 5.85 -9.70
CA LYS A 98 -11.91 7.17 -9.07
C LYS A 98 -13.20 7.34 -8.28
N THR A 99 -13.09 7.55 -6.97
CA THR A 99 -14.27 7.76 -6.11
C THR A 99 -14.61 9.23 -5.94
N GLY A 100 -13.62 10.12 -5.97
CA GLY A 100 -13.87 11.55 -5.91
C GLY A 100 -12.69 12.36 -5.38
N VAL A 101 -12.93 13.64 -5.19
CA VAL A 101 -12.00 14.56 -4.55
C VAL A 101 -12.29 14.58 -3.05
N VAL A 102 -11.32 14.26 -2.21
CA VAL A 102 -11.48 14.21 -0.76
C VAL A 102 -10.96 15.47 -0.07
N TRP A 103 -10.18 16.27 -0.78
CA TRP A 103 -9.70 17.57 -0.32
C TRP A 103 -9.44 18.48 -1.52
N ASP A 104 -9.80 19.75 -1.38
CA ASP A 104 -9.60 20.77 -2.41
C ASP A 104 -9.09 22.05 -1.75
N ALA A 105 -7.99 22.60 -2.27
CA ALA A 105 -7.36 23.81 -1.72
C ALA A 105 -8.20 25.09 -1.97
N GLN A 106 -9.18 25.03 -2.88
CA GLN A 106 -10.05 26.17 -3.20
C GLN A 106 -11.32 26.23 -2.34
N GLU A 107 -11.55 25.24 -1.53
CA GLU A 107 -12.59 25.24 -0.50
C GLU A 107 -12.04 25.86 0.80
#